data_4b6f2b64af9e0b3d58307ba49ee92825
#
_entry.id   4b6f2b64af9e0b3d58307ba49ee92825
#
_cell.length_a   1.000
_cell.length_b   1.000
_cell.length_c   1.000
_cell.angle_alpha   90.00
_cell.angle_beta   90.00
_cell.angle_gamma   90.00
#
_symmetry.space_group_name_H-M   'P 1'
#
loop_
_entity.id
_entity.type
_entity.pdbx_description
1 polymer ?
#
loop_
_entity_poly.entity_id
_entity_poly.type
_entity_poly.pdbx_seq_one_letter_code
_entity_poly.pdbx_strand_id
1 'polypeptide(L)'
;MNGNSPATGKQEKEGFSIARTLTGLTFNEQIRKRRITRLLNGKAKEKTKGISVQETITFEQISPDGICLVKEGYYTRMIEFSDANYKLLDTEARKRMLESYSQILNSFDPEMKVQLFLFSHRTDTREVMEKLNVPLRDDGHDFLREEYSDLLKNLYSTSTKGITKARYLIMGVEAKNLKEARFRLDEKAKDVMRDLEDMGSRARIVDGTERVKLLYEYFNQYNPEGFGFSYQDMKESGDGIKDYIAPHKLDFSRAGFVKADDTYIVTRYLDLECARLSETLMDSIMETDECFAISIHMQTIEPEKALKMTRKALTDVQSSKICPDLG
;
A
#
# COMPACT_ATOMS: atom_id res chain seq x y z
N MET A 1 22.96 -22.61 -46.28
CA MET A 1 23.21 -21.18 -46.04
C MET A 1 22.17 -20.64 -45.10
N ASN A 2 22.63 -20.27 -43.96
CA ASN A 2 21.89 -19.92 -42.78
C ASN A 2 21.21 -18.54 -42.87
N GLY A 3 19.97 -18.41 -42.43
CA GLY A 3 19.30 -17.16 -42.19
C GLY A 3 18.52 -17.23 -40.90
N ASN A 4 19.20 -17.07 -39.78
CA ASN A 4 18.55 -16.79 -38.48
C ASN A 4 18.03 -15.37 -38.49
N SER A 5 16.72 -15.20 -38.44
CA SER A 5 16.11 -13.94 -38.01
C SER A 5 15.88 -14.00 -36.50
N PRO A 6 16.31 -12.99 -35.73
CA PRO A 6 16.00 -12.94 -34.31
C PRO A 6 14.57 -12.51 -34.14
N ALA A 7 13.84 -13.28 -33.33
CA ALA A 7 12.53 -12.94 -32.83
C ALA A 7 12.60 -11.60 -32.05
N THR A 8 11.98 -10.57 -32.60
CA THR A 8 11.73 -9.31 -31.91
C THR A 8 10.72 -9.57 -30.80
N GLY A 9 11.22 -9.82 -29.59
CA GLY A 9 10.41 -9.80 -28.38
C GLY A 9 9.75 -8.43 -28.25
N LYS A 10 8.43 -8.39 -28.34
CA LYS A 10 7.62 -7.25 -27.91
C LYS A 10 7.87 -7.04 -26.43
N GLN A 11 8.76 -6.09 -26.07
CA GLN A 11 8.82 -5.57 -24.73
C GLN A 11 7.47 -4.88 -24.43
N GLU A 12 6.62 -5.53 -23.69
CA GLU A 12 5.41 -4.91 -23.14
C GLU A 12 5.83 -3.76 -22.21
N LYS A 13 5.27 -2.58 -22.47
CA LYS A 13 5.54 -1.36 -21.72
C LYS A 13 4.86 -1.47 -20.36
N GLU A 14 5.61 -1.82 -19.34
CA GLU A 14 5.15 -1.85 -17.95
C GLU A 14 4.70 -0.45 -17.50
N GLY A 15 3.44 -0.34 -17.14
CA GLY A 15 2.84 0.91 -16.66
C GLY A 15 3.04 1.11 -15.16
N PHE A 16 3.51 2.26 -14.78
CA PHE A 16 3.92 2.61 -13.42
C PHE A 16 2.86 3.41 -12.63
N SER A 17 2.61 3.08 -11.35
CA SER A 17 1.61 3.77 -10.50
C SER A 17 1.99 3.87 -9.03
N ILE A 18 2.84 4.83 -8.67
CA ILE A 18 3.28 5.06 -7.29
C ILE A 18 2.13 5.53 -6.39
N ALA A 19 1.41 6.57 -6.80
CA ALA A 19 0.38 7.19 -5.98
C ALA A 19 -0.89 6.34 -5.76
N ARG A 20 -1.11 5.33 -6.60
CA ARG A 20 -2.26 4.43 -6.52
C ARG A 20 -2.23 3.58 -5.25
N THR A 21 -1.05 3.25 -4.78
CA THR A 21 -0.83 2.31 -3.69
C THR A 21 -1.33 2.85 -2.35
N LEU A 22 -0.98 4.09 -1.98
CA LEU A 22 -1.32 4.65 -0.66
C LEU A 22 -2.67 5.34 -0.60
N THR A 23 -3.21 5.75 -1.74
CA THR A 23 -4.48 6.46 -1.80
C THR A 23 -5.69 5.57 -2.04
N GLY A 24 -5.49 4.30 -2.41
CA GLY A 24 -6.58 3.38 -2.73
C GLY A 24 -7.25 3.67 -4.07
N LEU A 25 -6.51 4.27 -5.02
CA LEU A 25 -7.03 4.63 -6.32
C LEU A 25 -7.28 3.42 -7.22
N THR A 26 -8.51 3.26 -7.65
CA THR A 26 -8.78 2.58 -8.93
C THR A 26 -8.60 3.61 -10.03
N PHE A 27 -7.55 3.46 -10.77
CA PHE A 27 -7.12 4.42 -11.77
C PHE A 27 -8.04 4.41 -12.99
N ASN A 28 -8.41 5.60 -13.50
CA ASN A 28 -9.01 5.72 -14.82
C ASN A 28 -7.91 5.52 -15.87
N GLU A 29 -7.79 4.29 -16.37
CA GLU A 29 -6.70 3.85 -17.27
C GLU A 29 -6.56 4.70 -18.53
N GLN A 30 -7.65 5.28 -19.02
CA GLN A 30 -7.62 6.04 -20.26
C GLN A 30 -6.86 7.37 -20.15
N ILE A 31 -6.97 8.06 -19.00
CA ILE A 31 -6.24 9.33 -18.79
C ILE A 31 -4.75 9.04 -18.62
N ARG A 32 -4.43 7.94 -17.97
CA ARG A 32 -3.06 7.52 -17.73
C ARG A 32 -2.35 7.06 -19.01
N LYS A 33 -2.98 6.20 -19.82
CA LYS A 33 -2.42 5.77 -21.11
C LYS A 33 -2.08 6.98 -21.99
N ARG A 34 -2.92 7.99 -22.04
CA ARG A 34 -2.65 9.22 -22.80
C ARG A 34 -1.50 10.05 -22.23
N ARG A 35 -1.39 10.19 -20.91
CA ARG A 35 -0.34 11.00 -20.26
C ARG A 35 1.03 10.30 -20.28
N ILE A 36 1.10 9.03 -19.90
CA ILE A 36 2.34 8.25 -19.92
C ILE A 36 2.83 8.00 -21.34
N THR A 37 1.93 7.72 -22.28
CA THR A 37 2.31 7.54 -23.69
C THR A 37 2.89 8.83 -24.27
N ARG A 38 2.42 10.02 -23.87
CA ARG A 38 3.05 11.30 -24.26
C ARG A 38 4.43 11.48 -23.64
N LEU A 39 4.62 11.10 -22.39
CA LEU A 39 5.92 11.19 -21.70
C LEU A 39 6.94 10.18 -22.24
N LEU A 40 6.52 8.97 -22.60
CA LEU A 40 7.40 7.89 -23.06
C LEU A 40 7.72 7.93 -24.57
N ASN A 41 6.85 8.50 -25.41
CA ASN A 41 7.03 8.46 -26.86
C ASN A 41 7.87 9.58 -27.46
N GLY A 42 8.49 10.45 -26.66
CA GLY A 42 9.50 11.40 -27.12
C GLY A 42 9.09 12.35 -28.27
N LYS A 43 7.81 12.39 -28.64
CA LYS A 43 7.29 13.31 -29.65
C LYS A 43 6.73 14.56 -28.98
N ALA A 44 7.57 15.36 -28.37
CA ALA A 44 7.19 16.67 -27.90
C ALA A 44 8.24 17.70 -28.32
N LYS A 45 8.07 18.21 -29.51
CA LYS A 45 8.49 19.57 -29.86
C LYS A 45 7.31 20.55 -29.66
N GLU A 46 6.56 20.39 -28.58
CA GLU A 46 5.78 21.47 -27.99
C GLU A 46 6.43 21.79 -26.66
N LYS A 47 6.63 23.08 -26.37
CA LYS A 47 7.07 23.54 -25.04
C LYS A 47 6.06 23.04 -24.01
N THR A 48 6.22 21.82 -23.57
CA THR A 48 5.45 21.24 -22.45
C THR A 48 5.86 22.02 -21.24
N LYS A 49 4.93 22.82 -20.71
CA LYS A 49 5.01 23.35 -19.35
C LYS A 49 5.35 22.15 -18.46
N GLY A 50 6.50 22.16 -17.79
CA GLY A 50 6.93 21.05 -16.94
C GLY A 50 5.80 20.71 -15.96
N ILE A 51 5.46 19.44 -15.85
CA ILE A 51 4.50 18.98 -14.84
C ILE A 51 5.24 18.97 -13.50
N SER A 52 4.70 19.64 -12.49
CA SER A 52 5.31 19.62 -11.16
C SER A 52 5.22 18.22 -10.55
N VAL A 53 6.12 17.90 -9.61
CA VAL A 53 6.08 16.61 -8.90
C VAL A 53 4.75 16.45 -8.16
N GLN A 54 4.25 17.51 -7.54
CA GLN A 54 2.96 17.53 -6.84
C GLN A 54 1.78 17.15 -7.76
N GLU A 55 1.82 17.57 -9.04
CA GLU A 55 0.78 17.20 -10.00
C GLU A 55 0.80 15.72 -10.39
N THR A 56 1.90 15.01 -10.16
CA THR A 56 1.98 13.56 -10.37
C THR A 56 1.36 12.76 -9.23
N ILE A 57 1.20 13.36 -8.06
CA ILE A 57 0.61 12.75 -6.86
C ILE A 57 -0.91 12.90 -6.93
N THR A 58 -1.64 11.79 -6.89
CA THR A 58 -3.04 11.70 -7.35
C THR A 58 -4.09 11.72 -6.24
N PHE A 59 -3.84 12.27 -5.09
CA PHE A 59 -4.91 12.60 -4.13
C PHE A 59 -5.12 14.11 -4.06
N GLU A 60 -6.26 14.54 -3.52
CA GLU A 60 -6.58 15.95 -3.40
C GLU A 60 -6.31 16.48 -2.00
N GLN A 61 -6.82 15.78 -0.97
CA GLN A 61 -6.73 16.24 0.41
C GLN A 61 -6.73 15.09 1.40
N ILE A 62 -6.09 15.29 2.55
CA ILE A 62 -6.19 14.40 3.72
C ILE A 62 -6.67 15.25 4.90
N SER A 63 -7.76 14.82 5.54
CA SER A 63 -8.29 15.48 6.73
C SER A 63 -7.56 15.04 8.01
N PRO A 64 -7.58 15.83 9.09
CA PRO A 64 -6.87 15.49 10.33
C PRO A 64 -7.26 14.15 10.94
N ASP A 65 -8.49 13.70 10.71
CA ASP A 65 -8.98 12.39 11.14
C ASP A 65 -8.56 11.21 10.24
N GLY A 66 -7.73 11.46 9.22
CA GLY A 66 -7.17 10.44 8.35
C GLY A 66 -8.01 10.06 7.13
N ILE A 67 -9.15 10.71 6.87
CA ILE A 67 -9.88 10.51 5.62
C ILE A 67 -9.15 11.22 4.49
N CYS A 68 -8.89 10.50 3.41
CA CYS A 68 -8.29 11.04 2.20
C CYS A 68 -9.33 11.17 1.09
N LEU A 69 -9.49 12.38 0.59
CA LEU A 69 -10.14 12.66 -0.68
C LEU A 69 -9.15 12.37 -1.80
N VAL A 70 -9.40 11.30 -2.51
CA VAL A 70 -8.50 10.82 -3.56
C VAL A 70 -8.77 11.53 -4.89
N LYS A 71 -10.04 11.70 -5.20
CA LYS A 71 -10.60 12.43 -6.33
C LYS A 71 -12.01 12.86 -5.97
N GLU A 72 -12.58 13.76 -6.73
CA GLU A 72 -13.95 14.20 -6.52
C GLU A 72 -14.91 13.03 -6.25
N GLY A 73 -15.57 13.08 -5.11
CA GLY A 73 -16.55 12.08 -4.67
C GLY A 73 -15.98 10.74 -4.21
N TYR A 74 -14.67 10.51 -4.18
CA TYR A 74 -14.09 9.25 -3.73
C TYR A 74 -13.17 9.44 -2.53
N TYR A 75 -13.54 8.82 -1.41
CA TYR A 75 -12.89 8.97 -0.12
C TYR A 75 -12.35 7.63 0.38
N THR A 76 -11.22 7.67 1.09
CA THR A 76 -10.62 6.47 1.67
C THR A 76 -10.23 6.67 3.12
N ARG A 77 -10.32 5.58 3.91
CA ARG A 77 -9.83 5.48 5.29
C ARG A 77 -8.83 4.34 5.40
N MET A 78 -7.85 4.51 6.26
CA MET A 78 -6.77 3.57 6.47
C MET A 78 -6.80 3.04 7.90
N ILE A 79 -6.68 1.73 8.04
CA ILE A 79 -6.51 1.00 9.30
C ILE A 79 -5.11 0.38 9.28
N GLU A 80 -4.34 0.58 10.33
CA GLU A 80 -3.12 -0.19 10.59
C GLU A 80 -3.48 -1.41 11.43
N PHE A 81 -2.88 -2.57 11.14
CA PHE A 81 -3.09 -3.78 11.92
C PHE A 81 -1.80 -4.57 12.11
N SER A 82 -1.71 -5.27 13.25
CA SER A 82 -0.55 -6.10 13.59
C SER A 82 -0.64 -7.48 12.95
N ASP A 83 0.48 -8.18 12.92
CA ASP A 83 0.51 -9.59 12.55
C ASP A 83 -0.22 -10.45 13.58
N ALA A 84 -0.90 -11.47 13.11
CA ALA A 84 -1.42 -12.54 13.95
C ALA A 84 -0.48 -13.74 13.80
N ASN A 85 -0.14 -14.40 14.91
CA ASN A 85 0.88 -15.46 14.97
C ASN A 85 0.42 -16.77 14.28
N TYR A 86 0.10 -16.69 12.98
CA TYR A 86 -0.39 -17.83 12.18
C TYR A 86 0.56 -19.03 12.22
N LYS A 87 1.88 -18.81 12.19
CA LYS A 87 2.88 -19.89 12.14
C LYS A 87 2.89 -20.76 13.42
N LEU A 88 2.50 -20.18 14.56
CA LEU A 88 2.48 -20.86 15.86
C LEU A 88 1.16 -21.57 16.17
N LEU A 89 0.14 -21.40 15.34
CA LEU A 89 -1.18 -21.99 15.57
C LEU A 89 -1.20 -23.47 15.14
N ASP A 90 -2.03 -24.26 15.82
CA ASP A 90 -2.39 -25.60 15.37
C ASP A 90 -3.29 -25.56 14.11
N THR A 91 -3.53 -26.71 13.50
CA THR A 91 -4.28 -26.83 12.25
C THR A 91 -5.70 -26.27 12.35
N GLU A 92 -6.38 -26.53 13.46
CA GLU A 92 -7.76 -26.07 13.67
C GLU A 92 -7.82 -24.56 13.91
N ALA A 93 -6.88 -23.99 14.65
CA ALA A 93 -6.78 -22.55 14.86
C ALA A 93 -6.43 -21.83 13.57
N ARG A 94 -5.53 -22.38 12.73
CA ARG A 94 -5.25 -21.83 11.40
C ARG A 94 -6.49 -21.79 10.51
N LYS A 95 -7.27 -22.88 10.52
CA LYS A 95 -8.52 -22.94 9.74
C LYS A 95 -9.52 -21.89 10.20
N ARG A 96 -9.74 -21.75 11.52
CA ARG A 96 -10.61 -20.71 12.08
C ARG A 96 -10.14 -19.31 11.68
N MET A 97 -8.84 -19.04 11.75
CA MET A 97 -8.28 -17.75 11.35
C MET A 97 -8.55 -17.44 9.86
N LEU A 98 -8.36 -18.43 8.97
CA LEU A 98 -8.66 -18.27 7.54
C LEU A 98 -10.15 -18.05 7.28
N GLU A 99 -11.03 -18.72 8.03
CA GLU A 99 -12.48 -18.52 7.97
C GLU A 99 -12.84 -17.11 8.41
N SER A 100 -12.30 -16.61 9.53
CA SER A 100 -12.51 -15.24 10.01
C SER A 100 -11.99 -14.20 9.02
N TYR A 101 -10.81 -14.41 8.45
CA TYR A 101 -10.28 -13.52 7.43
C TYR A 101 -11.18 -13.48 6.18
N SER A 102 -11.68 -14.64 5.76
CA SER A 102 -12.63 -14.73 4.65
C SER A 102 -13.95 -14.00 4.97
N GLN A 103 -14.42 -14.07 6.22
CA GLN A 103 -15.61 -13.32 6.66
C GLN A 103 -15.40 -11.82 6.59
N ILE A 104 -14.23 -11.32 7.04
CA ILE A 104 -13.88 -9.89 6.92
C ILE A 104 -13.92 -9.47 5.45
N LEU A 105 -13.30 -10.21 4.54
CA LEU A 105 -13.28 -9.87 3.13
C LEU A 105 -14.68 -9.91 2.49
N ASN A 106 -15.50 -10.87 2.88
CA ASN A 106 -16.88 -11.00 2.38
C ASN A 106 -17.86 -9.98 3.02
N SER A 107 -17.48 -9.33 4.11
CA SER A 107 -18.32 -8.33 4.78
C SER A 107 -18.34 -6.97 4.08
N PHE A 108 -17.46 -6.76 3.09
CA PHE A 108 -17.44 -5.49 2.35
C PHE A 108 -18.53 -5.45 1.29
N ASP A 109 -19.20 -4.31 1.20
CA ASP A 109 -20.16 -4.05 0.14
C ASP A 109 -19.48 -4.03 -1.23
N PRO A 110 -20.16 -4.46 -2.32
CA PRO A 110 -19.61 -4.43 -3.67
C PRO A 110 -19.22 -3.02 -4.17
N GLU A 111 -19.80 -1.98 -3.59
CA GLU A 111 -19.43 -0.59 -3.87
C GLU A 111 -18.13 -0.15 -3.19
N MET A 112 -17.74 -0.85 -2.11
CA MET A 112 -16.49 -0.57 -1.42
C MET A 112 -15.30 -1.17 -2.15
N LYS A 113 -14.24 -0.39 -2.27
CA LYS A 113 -12.95 -0.85 -2.78
C LYS A 113 -12.00 -1.03 -1.61
N VAL A 114 -11.39 -2.19 -1.54
CA VAL A 114 -10.49 -2.55 -0.45
C VAL A 114 -9.09 -2.75 -1.00
N GLN A 115 -8.11 -2.26 -0.28
CA GLN A 115 -6.70 -2.42 -0.62
C GLN A 115 -5.96 -2.90 0.63
N LEU A 116 -5.33 -4.07 0.53
CA LEU A 116 -4.31 -4.49 1.48
C LEU A 116 -2.98 -3.88 1.03
N PHE A 117 -2.34 -3.14 1.93
CA PHE A 117 -1.09 -2.46 1.67
C PHE A 117 -0.04 -2.88 2.70
N LEU A 118 1.00 -3.55 2.23
CA LEU A 118 2.15 -3.95 3.03
C LEU A 118 3.31 -3.02 2.70
N PHE A 119 3.90 -2.41 3.71
CA PHE A 119 4.92 -1.41 3.54
C PHE A 119 6.14 -1.70 4.40
N SER A 120 7.27 -1.94 3.74
CA SER A 120 8.59 -2.07 4.34
C SER A 120 9.38 -0.81 4.02
N HIS A 121 9.70 -0.02 5.02
CA HIS A 121 10.30 1.29 4.85
C HIS A 121 11.33 1.59 5.94
N ARG A 122 12.21 2.53 5.66
CA ARG A 122 13.10 3.07 6.67
C ARG A 122 12.33 3.97 7.60
N THR A 123 12.57 3.81 8.90
CA THR A 123 11.94 4.61 9.94
C THR A 123 12.94 5.64 10.46
N ASP A 124 12.44 6.77 10.94
CA ASP A 124 13.25 7.73 11.67
C ASP A 124 13.83 7.06 12.93
N THR A 125 15.11 6.79 12.89
CA THR A 125 15.83 6.11 13.97
C THR A 125 15.73 6.89 15.28
N ARG A 126 15.67 8.23 15.23
CA ARG A 126 15.56 9.09 16.41
C ARG A 126 14.25 8.87 17.14
N GLU A 127 13.13 8.87 16.40
CA GLU A 127 11.81 8.63 16.97
C GLU A 127 11.70 7.25 17.63
N VAL A 128 12.28 6.23 17.01
CA VAL A 128 12.31 4.89 17.60
C VAL A 128 13.19 4.86 18.85
N MET A 129 14.37 5.46 18.80
CA MET A 129 15.28 5.52 19.94
C MET A 129 14.68 6.28 21.14
N GLU A 130 13.91 7.33 20.90
CA GLU A 130 13.15 8.03 21.95
C GLU A 130 12.09 7.12 22.59
N LYS A 131 11.33 6.37 21.77
CA LYS A 131 10.32 5.42 22.25
C LYS A 131 10.89 4.22 23.02
N LEU A 132 12.15 3.86 22.76
CA LEU A 132 12.87 2.81 23.48
C LEU A 132 13.45 3.26 24.83
N ASN A 133 13.44 4.56 25.12
CA ASN A 133 13.84 5.06 26.42
C ASN A 133 12.80 4.71 27.49
N VAL A 134 13.23 3.98 28.51
CA VAL A 134 12.40 3.71 29.69
C VAL A 134 12.38 4.94 30.58
N PRO A 135 11.20 5.50 30.93
CA PRO A 135 11.11 6.72 31.74
C PRO A 135 11.77 6.52 33.13
N LEU A 136 12.61 7.46 33.53
CA LEU A 136 13.20 7.50 34.86
C LEU A 136 12.14 7.87 35.91
N ARG A 137 12.23 7.32 37.14
CA ARG A 137 11.21 7.48 38.19
C ARG A 137 11.75 7.97 39.50
N ASP A 138 13.07 8.17 39.61
CA ASP A 138 13.77 8.61 40.84
C ASP A 138 13.46 7.72 42.06
N ASP A 139 13.43 6.39 41.83
CA ASP A 139 13.10 5.38 42.84
C ASP A 139 14.33 4.53 43.25
N GLY A 140 15.54 4.98 42.92
CA GLY A 140 16.80 4.29 43.16
C GLY A 140 17.11 3.15 42.16
N HIS A 141 16.24 2.91 41.20
CA HIS A 141 16.41 1.86 40.17
C HIS A 141 16.62 2.42 38.75
N ASP A 142 16.91 3.70 38.63
CA ASP A 142 17.05 4.37 37.34
C ASP A 142 18.23 3.84 36.52
N PHE A 143 19.32 3.40 37.18
CA PHE A 143 20.45 2.76 36.51
C PHE A 143 20.04 1.50 35.74
N LEU A 144 19.10 0.71 36.27
CA LEU A 144 18.55 -0.46 35.55
C LEU A 144 17.71 -0.05 34.35
N ARG A 145 17.00 1.08 34.43
CA ARG A 145 16.19 1.60 33.32
C ARG A 145 17.08 2.13 32.19
N GLU A 146 18.16 2.79 32.54
CA GLU A 146 19.17 3.23 31.57
C GLU A 146 19.82 2.04 30.87
N GLU A 147 20.33 1.06 31.63
CA GLU A 147 20.93 -0.15 31.08
C GLU A 147 19.95 -0.93 30.18
N TYR A 148 18.69 -1.04 30.60
CA TYR A 148 17.67 -1.69 29.80
C TYR A 148 17.33 -0.91 28.53
N SER A 149 17.29 0.43 28.60
CA SER A 149 17.10 1.29 27.44
C SER A 149 18.24 1.12 26.43
N ASP A 150 19.48 1.06 26.91
CA ASP A 150 20.65 0.84 26.05
C ASP A 150 20.66 -0.57 25.43
N LEU A 151 20.24 -1.57 26.18
CA LEU A 151 20.06 -2.94 25.65
C LEU A 151 19.02 -2.95 24.50
N LEU A 152 17.87 -2.29 24.71
CA LEU A 152 16.83 -2.20 23.69
C LEU A 152 17.30 -1.48 22.42
N LYS A 153 18.03 -0.38 22.57
CA LYS A 153 18.62 0.38 21.44
C LYS A 153 19.63 -0.48 20.66
N ASN A 154 20.49 -1.21 21.37
CA ASN A 154 21.46 -2.10 20.77
C ASN A 154 20.77 -3.27 20.01
N LEU A 155 19.76 -3.88 20.61
CA LEU A 155 18.96 -4.91 19.94
C LEU A 155 18.27 -4.37 18.68
N TYR A 156 17.66 -3.19 18.76
CA TYR A 156 17.01 -2.57 17.60
C TYR A 156 18.02 -2.30 16.48
N SER A 157 19.14 -1.67 16.79
CA SER A 157 20.16 -1.33 15.78
C SER A 157 20.76 -2.56 15.10
N THR A 158 20.82 -3.69 15.81
CA THR A 158 21.40 -4.93 15.29
C THR A 158 20.38 -5.75 14.50
N SER A 159 19.10 -5.74 14.91
CA SER A 159 18.09 -6.65 14.37
C SER A 159 17.33 -6.11 13.16
N THR A 160 17.04 -4.81 13.12
CA THR A 160 16.10 -4.26 12.14
C THR A 160 16.74 -3.47 11.02
N LYS A 161 18.04 -3.13 11.10
CA LYS A 161 18.74 -2.24 10.15
C LYS A 161 17.96 -0.94 9.87
N GLY A 162 17.09 -0.51 10.81
CA GLY A 162 16.24 0.67 10.65
C GLY A 162 15.06 0.49 9.70
N ILE A 163 14.65 -0.75 9.40
CA ILE A 163 13.50 -1.07 8.54
C ILE A 163 12.32 -1.51 9.40
N THR A 164 11.18 -0.89 9.16
CA THR A 164 9.90 -1.25 9.77
C THR A 164 8.97 -1.83 8.71
N LYS A 165 8.24 -2.89 9.06
CA LYS A 165 7.24 -3.54 8.20
C LYS A 165 5.86 -3.32 8.80
N ALA A 166 5.03 -2.58 8.12
CA ALA A 166 3.68 -2.24 8.54
C ALA A 166 2.63 -2.78 7.57
N ARG A 167 1.43 -3.03 8.07
CA ARG A 167 0.30 -3.56 7.33
C ARG A 167 -0.88 -2.64 7.48
N TYR A 168 -1.49 -2.31 6.35
CA TYR A 168 -2.62 -1.39 6.30
C TYR A 168 -3.75 -1.98 5.47
N LEU A 169 -4.96 -1.77 5.95
CA LEU A 169 -6.18 -1.99 5.18
C LEU A 169 -6.77 -0.63 4.82
N ILE A 170 -6.91 -0.36 3.53
CA ILE A 170 -7.46 0.89 3.01
C ILE A 170 -8.82 0.59 2.41
N MET A 171 -9.85 1.24 2.94
CA MET A 171 -11.22 1.13 2.46
C MET A 171 -11.62 2.40 1.74
N GLY A 172 -12.29 2.27 0.61
CA GLY A 172 -12.72 3.40 -0.20
C GLY A 172 -14.19 3.32 -0.59
N VAL A 173 -14.86 4.48 -0.52
CA VAL A 173 -16.27 4.64 -0.90
C VAL A 173 -16.47 5.86 -1.79
N GLU A 174 -17.47 5.79 -2.66
CA GLU A 174 -18.00 6.96 -3.35
C GLU A 174 -19.07 7.62 -2.47
N ALA A 175 -18.96 8.93 -2.24
CA ALA A 175 -19.88 9.71 -1.42
C ALA A 175 -19.98 11.14 -1.93
N LYS A 176 -21.13 11.79 -1.68
CA LYS A 176 -21.41 13.16 -2.14
C LYS A 176 -20.56 14.21 -1.40
N ASN A 177 -20.19 13.93 -0.18
CA ASN A 177 -19.41 14.83 0.67
C ASN A 177 -18.64 14.08 1.75
N LEU A 178 -17.69 14.79 2.40
CA LEU A 178 -16.86 14.24 3.46
C LEU A 178 -17.66 13.71 4.65
N LYS A 179 -18.79 14.34 5.00
CA LYS A 179 -19.61 13.91 6.16
C LYS A 179 -20.24 12.53 5.93
N GLU A 180 -20.78 12.31 4.74
CA GLU A 180 -21.34 11.01 4.33
C GLU A 180 -20.25 9.95 4.26
N ALA A 181 -19.13 10.28 3.63
CA ALA A 181 -17.98 9.38 3.54
C ALA A 181 -17.46 8.97 4.93
N ARG A 182 -17.33 9.95 5.84
CA ARG A 182 -16.89 9.71 7.22
C ARG A 182 -17.80 8.73 7.92
N PHE A 183 -19.11 8.96 7.87
CA PHE A 183 -20.07 8.08 8.53
C PHE A 183 -19.93 6.62 8.05
N ARG A 184 -19.97 6.39 6.73
CA ARG A 184 -19.85 5.05 6.12
C ARG A 184 -18.51 4.38 6.42
N LEU A 185 -17.43 5.13 6.33
CA LEU A 185 -16.08 4.60 6.54
C LEU A 185 -15.79 4.32 8.02
N ASP A 186 -16.31 5.16 8.95
CA ASP A 186 -16.11 4.95 10.38
C ASP A 186 -16.89 3.76 10.91
N GLU A 187 -18.14 3.59 10.45
CA GLU A 187 -18.96 2.43 10.78
C GLU A 187 -18.25 1.14 10.33
N LYS A 188 -17.84 1.08 9.06
CA LYS A 188 -17.15 -0.08 8.54
C LYS A 188 -15.79 -0.34 9.20
N ALA A 189 -15.04 0.72 9.51
CA ALA A 189 -13.76 0.61 10.18
C ALA A 189 -13.89 -0.03 11.57
N LYS A 190 -14.91 0.31 12.33
CA LYS A 190 -15.18 -0.28 13.65
C LYS A 190 -15.45 -1.78 13.55
N ASP A 191 -16.27 -2.20 12.59
CA ASP A 191 -16.55 -3.62 12.37
C ASP A 191 -15.29 -4.38 12.01
N VAL A 192 -14.52 -3.88 11.04
CA VAL A 192 -13.27 -4.51 10.60
C VAL A 192 -12.23 -4.58 11.72
N MET A 193 -12.10 -3.52 12.53
CA MET A 193 -11.15 -3.53 13.66
C MET A 193 -11.55 -4.56 14.69
N ARG A 194 -12.84 -4.66 15.06
CA ARG A 194 -13.34 -5.69 15.97
C ARG A 194 -13.02 -7.09 15.45
N ASP A 195 -13.33 -7.36 14.19
CA ASP A 195 -13.10 -8.68 13.58
C ASP A 195 -11.61 -9.03 13.51
N LEU A 196 -10.72 -8.04 13.30
CA LEU A 196 -9.25 -8.21 13.36
C LEU A 196 -8.79 -8.47 14.80
N GLU A 197 -9.36 -7.79 15.79
CA GLU A 197 -9.06 -7.99 17.22
C GLU A 197 -9.49 -9.39 17.68
N ASP A 198 -10.64 -9.88 17.23
CA ASP A 198 -11.12 -11.24 17.49
C ASP A 198 -10.18 -12.31 16.91
N MET A 199 -9.43 -11.98 15.87
CA MET A 199 -8.37 -12.82 15.31
C MET A 199 -7.03 -12.71 16.06
N GLY A 200 -6.93 -11.86 17.09
CA GLY A 200 -5.71 -11.61 17.84
C GLY A 200 -4.77 -10.57 17.20
N SER A 201 -5.23 -9.82 16.20
CA SER A 201 -4.52 -8.71 15.59
C SER A 201 -4.94 -7.39 16.23
N ARG A 202 -3.98 -6.58 16.69
CA ARG A 202 -4.30 -5.21 17.14
C ARG A 202 -4.53 -4.34 15.93
N ALA A 203 -5.64 -3.59 15.93
CA ALA A 203 -6.01 -2.72 14.84
C ALA A 203 -6.32 -1.30 15.34
N ARG A 204 -5.95 -0.29 14.55
CA ARG A 204 -6.24 1.12 14.83
C ARG A 204 -6.45 1.93 13.55
N ILE A 205 -7.22 2.99 13.65
CA ILE A 205 -7.34 3.96 12.57
C ILE A 205 -6.06 4.79 12.49
N VAL A 206 -5.56 5.01 11.27
CA VAL A 206 -4.46 5.91 10.98
C VAL A 206 -5.00 7.32 10.84
N ASP A 207 -4.48 8.25 11.64
CA ASP A 207 -4.87 9.66 11.59
C ASP A 207 -4.25 10.39 10.38
N GLY A 208 -4.62 11.67 10.21
CA GLY A 208 -4.17 12.44 9.05
C GLY A 208 -2.68 12.72 9.05
N THR A 209 -2.08 13.01 10.20
CA THR A 209 -0.64 13.30 10.32
C THR A 209 0.18 12.05 10.05
N GLU A 210 -0.23 10.91 10.62
CA GLU A 210 0.39 9.62 10.36
C GLU A 210 0.28 9.22 8.88
N ARG A 211 -0.88 9.46 8.27
CA ARG A 211 -1.08 9.16 6.85
C ARG A 211 -0.22 10.03 5.94
N VAL A 212 -0.04 11.30 6.26
CA VAL A 212 0.89 12.20 5.55
C VAL A 212 2.33 11.74 5.75
N LYS A 213 2.71 11.31 6.98
CA LYS A 213 4.03 10.75 7.28
C LYS A 213 4.33 9.50 6.44
N LEU A 214 3.37 8.57 6.33
CA LEU A 214 3.52 7.39 5.48
C LEU A 214 3.73 7.73 4.01
N LEU A 215 3.04 8.76 3.51
CA LEU A 215 3.26 9.24 2.14
C LEU A 215 4.65 9.88 1.98
N TYR A 216 5.09 10.64 2.98
CA TYR A 216 6.45 11.18 3.00
C TYR A 216 7.49 10.07 2.94
N GLU A 217 7.41 9.08 3.83
CA GLU A 217 8.32 7.95 3.90
C GLU A 217 8.31 7.10 2.62
N TYR A 218 7.14 7.00 1.96
CA TYR A 218 7.02 6.32 0.68
C TYR A 218 7.81 7.00 -0.45
N PHE A 219 7.82 8.31 -0.50
CA PHE A 219 8.54 9.08 -1.52
C PHE A 219 9.99 9.42 -1.14
N ASN A 220 10.32 9.49 0.15
CA ASN A 220 11.58 9.98 0.68
C ASN A 220 12.29 8.93 1.56
N GLN A 221 12.35 7.67 1.14
CA GLN A 221 12.89 6.56 1.93
C GLN A 221 14.35 6.72 2.34
N TYR A 222 15.13 7.52 1.63
CA TYR A 222 16.53 7.81 1.97
C TYR A 222 16.70 8.90 3.04
N ASN A 223 15.62 9.67 3.31
CA ASN A 223 15.61 10.73 4.32
C ASN A 223 14.36 10.66 5.21
N PRO A 224 14.15 9.58 5.98
CA PRO A 224 12.97 9.44 6.83
C PRO A 224 12.94 10.49 7.95
N GLU A 225 14.10 11.03 8.35
CA GLU A 225 14.24 12.04 9.41
C GLU A 225 13.84 13.46 8.99
N GLY A 226 13.64 13.69 7.69
CA GLY A 226 13.26 15.00 7.13
C GLY A 226 11.78 15.34 7.25
N PHE A 227 10.95 14.46 7.82
CA PHE A 227 9.52 14.71 7.96
C PHE A 227 9.27 15.84 8.98
N GLY A 228 8.54 16.87 8.53
CA GLY A 228 8.14 18.00 9.36
C GLY A 228 6.80 18.55 8.86
N PHE A 229 5.69 17.97 9.32
CA PHE A 229 4.35 18.37 8.92
C PHE A 229 3.45 18.58 10.14
N SER A 230 2.72 19.70 10.14
CA SER A 230 1.59 19.92 11.00
C SER A 230 0.46 20.62 10.22
N TYR A 231 -0.79 20.31 10.55
CA TYR A 231 -1.94 20.98 9.95
C TYR A 231 -2.01 22.47 10.30
N GLN A 232 -1.40 22.89 11.40
CA GLN A 232 -1.32 24.29 11.79
C GLN A 232 -0.34 25.03 10.89
N ASP A 233 0.89 24.51 10.74
CA ASP A 233 1.93 25.11 9.90
C ASP A 233 1.45 25.21 8.45
N MET A 234 0.80 24.17 7.94
CA MET A 234 0.20 24.16 6.61
C MET A 234 -0.83 25.29 6.41
N LYS A 235 -1.65 25.58 7.44
CA LYS A 235 -2.62 26.69 7.36
C LYS A 235 -1.96 28.06 7.41
N GLU A 236 -0.89 28.18 8.17
CA GLU A 236 -0.15 29.44 8.33
C GLU A 236 0.70 29.74 7.11
N SER A 237 1.35 28.73 6.49
CA SER A 237 2.17 28.91 5.28
C SER A 237 1.33 29.02 4.01
N GLY A 238 0.13 28.46 3.99
CA GLY A 238 -0.69 28.35 2.78
C GLY A 238 -0.27 27.24 1.82
N ASP A 239 0.66 26.39 2.23
CA ASP A 239 1.14 25.24 1.45
C ASP A 239 0.09 24.12 1.39
N GLY A 240 0.23 23.21 0.43
CA GLY A 240 -0.58 21.99 0.34
C GLY A 240 0.14 20.78 0.95
N ILE A 241 -0.61 19.76 1.35
CA ILE A 241 -0.02 18.51 1.88
C ILE A 241 1.04 17.95 0.92
N LYS A 242 0.85 18.10 -0.38
CA LYS A 242 1.77 17.59 -1.40
C LYS A 242 3.14 18.25 -1.37
N ASP A 243 3.24 19.46 -0.86
CA ASP A 243 4.51 20.19 -0.74
C ASP A 243 5.39 19.59 0.36
N TYR A 244 4.78 19.00 1.39
CA TYR A 244 5.48 18.34 2.49
C TYR A 244 5.95 16.91 2.17
N ILE A 245 5.33 16.24 1.18
CA ILE A 245 5.62 14.83 0.89
C ILE A 245 6.34 14.60 -0.44
N ALA A 246 6.25 15.56 -1.37
CA ALA A 246 6.81 15.39 -2.71
C ALA A 246 8.33 15.38 -2.67
N PRO A 247 9.00 14.45 -3.37
CA PRO A 247 10.44 14.54 -3.60
C PRO A 247 10.74 15.77 -4.48
N HIS A 248 11.97 16.28 -4.42
CA HIS A 248 12.36 17.46 -5.20
C HIS A 248 12.32 17.18 -6.69
N LYS A 249 12.64 15.94 -7.10
CA LYS A 249 12.69 15.55 -8.51
C LYS A 249 12.19 14.12 -8.72
N LEU A 250 11.35 13.96 -9.75
CA LEU A 250 11.00 12.65 -10.31
C LEU A 250 11.47 12.58 -11.77
N ASP A 251 12.33 11.62 -12.06
CA ASP A 251 12.85 11.39 -13.40
C ASP A 251 12.26 10.09 -14.00
N PHE A 252 11.45 10.25 -15.03
CA PHE A 252 10.77 9.18 -15.77
C PHE A 252 11.46 8.89 -17.12
N SER A 253 12.69 9.34 -17.33
CA SER A 253 13.41 9.19 -18.60
C SER A 253 13.71 7.74 -18.97
N ARG A 254 13.72 6.85 -17.99
CA ARG A 254 13.99 5.41 -18.16
C ARG A 254 12.72 4.58 -18.09
N ALA A 255 12.61 3.56 -18.94
CA ALA A 255 11.42 2.71 -19.00
C ALA A 255 11.29 1.71 -17.83
N GLY A 256 12.40 1.28 -17.24
CA GLY A 256 12.44 0.21 -16.24
C GLY A 256 12.37 0.68 -14.78
N PHE A 257 12.57 1.97 -14.52
CA PHE A 257 12.56 2.55 -13.18
C PHE A 257 12.22 4.05 -13.20
N VAL A 258 11.84 4.57 -12.05
CA VAL A 258 11.73 6.01 -11.79
C VAL A 258 12.80 6.40 -10.80
N LYS A 259 13.53 7.48 -11.05
CA LYS A 259 14.42 8.04 -10.05
C LYS A 259 13.71 9.15 -9.30
N ALA A 260 13.56 8.98 -7.98
CA ALA A 260 13.04 9.98 -7.05
C ALA A 260 14.22 10.50 -6.23
N ASP A 261 14.67 11.71 -6.51
CA ASP A 261 15.92 12.27 -5.97
C ASP A 261 17.08 11.27 -6.13
N ASP A 262 17.56 10.68 -5.04
CA ASP A 262 18.64 9.68 -5.05
C ASP A 262 18.14 8.21 -4.94
N THR A 263 16.83 8.00 -4.93
CA THR A 263 16.23 6.67 -4.83
C THR A 263 15.75 6.17 -6.18
N TYR A 264 16.01 4.89 -6.47
CA TYR A 264 15.48 4.20 -7.64
C TYR A 264 14.27 3.37 -7.26
N ILE A 265 13.14 3.61 -7.95
CA ILE A 265 11.86 2.94 -7.70
C ILE A 265 11.54 2.05 -8.90
N VAL A 266 11.37 0.76 -8.63
CA VAL A 266 10.96 -0.23 -9.63
C VAL A 266 9.59 -0.75 -9.27
N THR A 267 8.65 -0.77 -10.22
CA THR A 267 7.33 -1.36 -10.01
C THR A 267 7.23 -2.65 -10.80
N ARG A 268 6.72 -3.68 -10.14
CA ARG A 268 6.33 -4.95 -10.74
C ARG A 268 4.86 -5.18 -10.50
N TYR A 269 4.20 -5.88 -11.38
CA TYR A 269 2.85 -6.37 -11.17
C TYR A 269 2.83 -7.87 -11.40
N LEU A 270 1.95 -8.53 -10.67
CA LEU A 270 1.71 -9.94 -10.86
C LEU A 270 0.66 -10.09 -11.95
N ASP A 271 1.00 -10.80 -13.02
CA ASP A 271 0.04 -11.21 -14.03
C ASP A 271 -0.64 -12.50 -13.58
N LEU A 272 -1.98 -12.46 -13.43
CA LEU A 272 -2.78 -13.54 -12.86
C LEU A 272 -3.00 -14.72 -13.83
N GLU A 273 -2.24 -14.86 -14.90
CA GLU A 273 -2.21 -16.09 -15.69
C GLU A 273 -1.66 -17.30 -14.89
N CYS A 274 -0.93 -17.03 -13.81
CA CYS A 274 -0.50 -18.07 -12.86
C CYS A 274 -1.63 -18.46 -11.90
N ALA A 275 -2.17 -19.65 -12.04
CA ALA A 275 -3.29 -20.16 -11.26
C ALA A 275 -3.03 -20.33 -9.74
N ARG A 276 -1.79 -20.21 -9.27
CA ARG A 276 -1.41 -20.32 -7.85
C ARG A 276 -0.25 -19.41 -7.50
N LEU A 277 -0.46 -18.59 -6.46
CA LEU A 277 0.63 -17.95 -5.72
C LEU A 277 1.16 -18.95 -4.68
N SER A 278 2.47 -19.16 -4.68
CA SER A 278 3.13 -19.93 -3.65
C SER A 278 3.16 -19.14 -2.33
N GLU A 279 2.85 -19.77 -1.20
CA GLU A 279 3.04 -19.19 0.13
C GLU A 279 4.48 -18.73 0.33
N THR A 280 5.44 -19.47 -0.21
CA THR A 280 6.87 -19.16 -0.13
C THR A 280 7.25 -17.86 -0.83
N LEU A 281 6.51 -17.40 -1.84
CA LEU A 281 6.80 -16.13 -2.52
C LEU A 281 6.58 -14.94 -1.59
N MET A 282 5.45 -14.92 -0.89
CA MET A 282 5.13 -13.84 0.05
C MET A 282 6.08 -13.87 1.25
N ASP A 283 6.36 -15.04 1.80
CA ASP A 283 7.34 -15.22 2.88
C ASP A 283 8.73 -14.69 2.45
N SER A 284 9.21 -15.07 1.28
CA SER A 284 10.51 -14.61 0.77
C SER A 284 10.57 -13.08 0.61
N ILE A 285 9.51 -12.44 0.12
CA ILE A 285 9.46 -10.98 -0.01
C ILE A 285 9.41 -10.34 1.39
N MET A 286 8.59 -10.88 2.29
CA MET A 286 8.44 -10.33 3.64
C MET A 286 9.68 -10.53 4.51
N GLU A 287 10.54 -11.50 4.21
CA GLU A 287 11.79 -11.74 4.94
C GLU A 287 12.95 -10.86 4.45
N THR A 288 12.81 -10.17 3.31
CA THR A 288 13.88 -9.28 2.83
C THR A 288 14.08 -8.07 3.75
N ASP A 289 15.34 -7.65 3.89
CA ASP A 289 15.72 -6.41 4.59
C ASP A 289 15.75 -5.22 3.62
N GLU A 290 14.82 -5.19 2.69
CA GLU A 290 14.71 -4.14 1.66
C GLU A 290 13.44 -3.30 1.85
N CYS A 291 13.48 -2.10 1.30
CA CYS A 291 12.31 -1.24 1.25
C CYS A 291 11.42 -1.63 0.08
N PHE A 292 10.18 -1.99 0.36
CA PHE A 292 9.20 -2.34 -0.65
C PHE A 292 7.78 -1.94 -0.24
N ALA A 293 6.91 -1.87 -1.23
CA ALA A 293 5.49 -1.68 -1.03
C ALA A 293 4.70 -2.70 -1.87
N ILE A 294 3.84 -3.48 -1.22
CA ILE A 294 2.94 -4.42 -1.90
C ILE A 294 1.52 -3.90 -1.77
N SER A 295 0.82 -3.84 -2.89
CA SER A 295 -0.57 -3.41 -2.94
C SER A 295 -1.44 -4.48 -3.58
N ILE A 296 -2.40 -5.00 -2.81
CA ILE A 296 -3.40 -5.96 -3.27
C ILE A 296 -4.75 -5.28 -3.26
N HIS A 297 -5.33 -5.09 -4.45
CA HIS A 297 -6.65 -4.48 -4.60
C HIS A 297 -7.70 -5.56 -4.68
N MET A 298 -8.74 -5.44 -3.86
CA MET A 298 -9.83 -6.38 -3.74
C MET A 298 -11.15 -5.64 -3.92
N GLN A 299 -12.11 -6.31 -4.52
CA GLN A 299 -13.49 -5.84 -4.61
C GLN A 299 -14.41 -7.05 -4.54
N THR A 300 -15.38 -6.99 -3.65
CA THR A 300 -16.44 -7.99 -3.58
C THR A 300 -17.32 -7.92 -4.82
N ILE A 301 -17.84 -9.05 -5.22
CA ILE A 301 -18.73 -9.19 -6.39
C ILE A 301 -20.12 -9.49 -5.86
N GLU A 302 -21.14 -8.87 -6.45
CA GLU A 302 -22.52 -9.17 -6.11
C GLU A 302 -22.81 -10.67 -6.22
N PRO A 303 -23.56 -11.27 -5.26
CA PRO A 303 -23.78 -12.71 -5.18
C PRO A 303 -24.34 -13.32 -6.49
N GLU A 304 -25.25 -12.63 -7.15
CA GLU A 304 -25.80 -13.09 -8.44
C GLU A 304 -24.75 -13.14 -9.54
N LYS A 305 -23.88 -12.15 -9.60
CA LYS A 305 -22.80 -12.08 -10.58
C LYS A 305 -21.74 -13.15 -10.28
N ALA A 306 -21.39 -13.33 -9.00
CA ALA A 306 -20.48 -14.38 -8.55
C ALA A 306 -21.01 -15.77 -8.95
N LEU A 307 -22.30 -16.03 -8.71
CA LEU A 307 -22.94 -17.30 -9.07
C LEU A 307 -22.91 -17.56 -10.58
N LYS A 308 -23.18 -16.52 -11.41
CA LYS A 308 -23.09 -16.63 -12.88
C LYS A 308 -21.66 -16.94 -13.33
N MET A 309 -20.66 -16.27 -12.73
CA MET A 309 -19.24 -16.52 -13.04
C MET A 309 -18.84 -17.95 -12.69
N THR A 310 -19.21 -18.43 -11.50
CA THR A 310 -18.91 -19.79 -11.04
C THR A 310 -19.57 -20.85 -11.94
N ARG A 311 -20.84 -20.65 -12.30
CA ARG A 311 -21.55 -21.56 -13.22
C ARG A 311 -20.87 -21.60 -14.59
N LYS A 312 -20.49 -20.43 -15.13
CA LYS A 312 -19.77 -20.36 -16.40
C LYS A 312 -18.44 -21.10 -16.34
N ALA A 313 -17.63 -20.84 -15.31
CA ALA A 313 -16.36 -21.51 -15.12
C ALA A 313 -16.52 -23.04 -14.99
N LEU A 314 -17.57 -23.50 -14.28
CA LEU A 314 -17.88 -24.93 -14.16
C LEU A 314 -18.26 -25.54 -15.54
N THR A 315 -19.05 -24.84 -16.33
CA THR A 315 -19.43 -25.27 -17.67
C THR A 315 -18.21 -25.34 -18.60
N ASP A 316 -17.33 -24.33 -18.52
CA ASP A 316 -16.10 -24.28 -19.34
C ASP A 316 -15.15 -25.44 -18.99
N VAL A 317 -15.00 -25.77 -17.69
CA VAL A 317 -14.22 -26.93 -17.24
C VAL A 317 -14.87 -28.26 -17.64
N GLN A 318 -16.21 -28.35 -17.61
CA GLN A 318 -16.91 -29.56 -18.05
C GLN A 318 -16.82 -29.76 -19.58
N SER A 319 -16.93 -28.68 -20.34
CA SER A 319 -16.79 -28.75 -21.82
C SER A 319 -15.37 -29.07 -22.27
N SER A 320 -14.33 -28.55 -21.56
CA SER A 320 -12.95 -28.93 -21.84
C SER A 320 -12.61 -30.38 -21.47
N LYS A 321 -13.34 -30.99 -20.52
CA LYS A 321 -13.19 -32.43 -20.22
C LYS A 321 -13.92 -33.34 -21.19
N ILE A 322 -14.88 -32.82 -21.97
CA ILE A 322 -15.67 -33.57 -22.95
C ILE A 322 -15.02 -33.61 -24.33
N CYS A 323 -13.98 -32.82 -24.58
CA CYS A 323 -13.09 -32.92 -25.76
C CYS A 323 -11.77 -33.56 -25.37
N PRO A 324 -11.65 -34.89 -25.18
CA PRO A 324 -10.36 -35.54 -25.24
C PRO A 324 -9.99 -35.70 -26.70
N ASP A 325 -8.87 -35.11 -27.08
CA ASP A 325 -8.08 -35.40 -28.26
C ASP A 325 -8.79 -36.06 -29.46
N LEU A 326 -9.17 -35.20 -30.40
CA LEU A 326 -9.29 -35.59 -31.81
C LEU A 326 -8.08 -34.97 -32.54
N GLY A 327 -7.01 -35.77 -32.64
CA GLY A 327 -5.91 -35.45 -33.50
C GLY A 327 -4.65 -36.16 -33.12
#